data_28a83603ffefecfbc4ca69cf571b248c
#
_entry.id   28a83603ffefecfbc4ca69cf571b248c
#
_cell.length_a   1.000
_cell.length_b   1.000
_cell.length_c   1.000
_cell.angle_alpha   90.00
_cell.angle_beta   90.00
_cell.angle_gamma   90.00
#
_symmetry.space_group_name_H-M   'P 1'
#
loop_
_entity.id
_entity.type
_entity.pdbx_description
1 polymer ?
#
loop_
_entity_poly.entity_id
_entity_poly.type
_entity_poly.pdbx_seq_one_letter_code
_entity_poly.pdbx_strand_id
1 'polypeptide(L)'
;LPVAEKLIGTVVHYYDHVGVAGVLLTGTLKVGDTIHFMGHTTDFTETIESMQVDHQAVKKAKKGDDVVIHVINRARINDKVYKIG
;
A
#
# COMPACT_ATOMS: atom_id res chain seq x y z
N LEU A 1 8.91 19.11 -12.86
CA LEU A 1 9.28 17.75 -13.24
C LEU A 1 8.27 16.76 -12.67
N PRO A 2 7.86 15.76 -13.43
CA PRO A 2 6.96 14.75 -12.88
C PRO A 2 7.66 13.95 -11.78
N VAL A 3 6.88 13.64 -10.74
CA VAL A 3 7.37 12.77 -9.68
C VAL A 3 7.39 11.34 -10.22
N ALA A 4 8.49 10.64 -10.01
CA ALA A 4 8.58 9.24 -10.42
C ALA A 4 7.67 8.39 -9.52
N GLU A 5 6.85 7.55 -10.16
CA GLU A 5 6.01 6.58 -9.46
C GLU A 5 6.33 5.20 -9.98
N LYS A 6 6.53 4.27 -9.06
CA LYS A 6 6.87 2.90 -9.39
C LYS A 6 5.81 1.98 -8.83
N LEU A 7 5.25 1.11 -9.66
CA LEU A 7 4.28 0.10 -9.20
C LEU A 7 4.99 -0.87 -8.25
N ILE A 8 4.47 -0.97 -7.04
CA ILE A 8 5.06 -1.84 -6.01
C ILE A 8 4.07 -2.84 -5.43
N GLY A 9 2.81 -2.76 -5.80
CA GLY A 9 1.86 -3.71 -5.26
C GLY A 9 0.45 -3.54 -5.81
N THR A 10 -0.42 -4.44 -5.38
CA THR A 10 -1.83 -4.44 -5.75
C THR A 10 -2.64 -4.73 -4.51
N VAL A 11 -3.74 -4.00 -4.32
CA VAL A 11 -4.65 -4.24 -3.21
C VAL A 11 -5.38 -5.56 -3.46
N VAL A 12 -5.24 -6.51 -2.53
CA VAL A 12 -5.90 -7.81 -2.62
C VAL A 12 -7.00 -7.98 -1.58
N HIS A 13 -6.99 -7.17 -0.52
CA HIS A 13 -8.05 -7.14 0.49
C HIS A 13 -8.26 -5.73 0.98
N TYR A 14 -9.50 -5.45 1.42
CA TYR A 14 -9.81 -4.19 2.11
C TYR A 14 -10.80 -4.48 3.23
N TYR A 15 -10.49 -4.00 4.43
CA TYR A 15 -11.27 -4.25 5.63
C TYR A 15 -11.90 -2.95 6.12
N ASP A 16 -13.16 -2.71 5.77
CA ASP A 16 -13.90 -1.48 6.08
C ASP A 16 -13.88 -1.12 7.56
N HIS A 17 -14.09 -2.13 8.41
CA HIS A 17 -14.31 -1.89 9.82
C HIS A 17 -13.07 -1.39 10.55
N VAL A 18 -11.91 -1.68 10.02
CA VAL A 18 -10.64 -1.31 10.65
C VAL A 18 -9.81 -0.35 9.79
N GLY A 19 -10.26 -0.07 8.57
CA GLY A 19 -9.57 0.89 7.70
C GLY A 19 -8.19 0.43 7.28
N VAL A 20 -8.03 -0.85 6.95
CA VAL A 20 -6.75 -1.38 6.49
C VAL A 20 -6.88 -2.04 5.13
N ALA A 21 -5.83 -1.97 4.35
CA ALA A 21 -5.74 -2.63 3.05
C ALA A 21 -4.66 -3.69 3.09
N GLY A 22 -4.98 -4.86 2.52
CA GLY A 22 -3.98 -5.90 2.28
C GLY A 22 -3.39 -5.71 0.89
N VAL A 23 -2.08 -5.58 0.80
CA VAL A 23 -1.38 -5.31 -0.46
C VAL A 23 -0.37 -6.42 -0.72
N LEU A 24 -0.50 -7.06 -1.88
CA LEU A 24 0.50 -8.01 -2.33
C LEU A 24 1.61 -7.24 -3.04
N LEU A 25 2.81 -7.29 -2.49
CA LEU A 25 3.92 -6.50 -3.02
C LEU A 25 4.56 -7.15 -4.24
N THR A 26 4.89 -6.31 -5.22
CA THR A 26 5.72 -6.68 -6.36
C THR A 26 7.05 -5.93 -6.34
N GLY A 27 7.29 -5.17 -5.28
CA GLY A 27 8.53 -4.43 -5.05
C GLY A 27 8.75 -4.23 -3.57
N THR A 28 9.73 -3.43 -3.21
CA THR A 28 10.09 -3.16 -1.81
C THR A 28 9.28 -1.99 -1.28
N LEU A 29 8.84 -2.10 -0.03
CA LEU A 29 8.11 -1.05 0.67
C LEU A 29 8.60 -0.95 2.10
N LYS A 30 8.66 0.26 2.63
CA LYS A 30 9.07 0.49 4.02
C LYS A 30 8.27 1.60 4.67
N VAL A 31 8.24 1.58 6.00
CA VAL A 31 7.62 2.66 6.78
C VAL A 31 8.33 3.98 6.46
N GLY A 32 7.54 5.01 6.25
CA GLY A 32 8.04 6.31 5.83
C GLY A 32 7.93 6.56 4.33
N ASP A 33 7.72 5.53 3.55
CA ASP A 33 7.50 5.70 2.11
C ASP A 33 6.15 6.36 1.86
N THR A 34 6.08 7.20 0.83
CA THR A 34 4.82 7.75 0.35
C THR A 34 4.33 6.89 -0.79
N ILE A 35 3.07 6.50 -0.72
CA ILE A 35 2.46 5.63 -1.71
C ILE A 35 1.22 6.29 -2.31
N HIS A 36 0.90 5.90 -3.53
CA HIS A 36 -0.25 6.37 -4.28
C HIS A 36 -1.13 5.18 -4.63
N PHE A 37 -2.35 5.18 -4.11
CA PHE A 37 -3.36 4.19 -4.46
C PHE A 37 -4.12 4.69 -5.67
N MET A 38 -4.11 3.91 -6.74
CA MET A 38 -4.76 4.29 -7.98
C MET A 38 -5.61 3.14 -8.50
N GLY A 39 -6.87 3.42 -8.76
CA GLY A 39 -7.82 2.45 -9.31
C GLY A 39 -8.90 3.17 -10.07
N HIS A 40 -9.93 2.44 -10.49
CA HIS A 40 -11.02 3.01 -11.27
C HIS A 40 -11.71 4.18 -10.55
N THR A 41 -11.93 4.03 -9.26
CA THR A 41 -12.56 5.07 -8.43
C THR A 41 -11.68 5.48 -7.25
N THR A 42 -10.43 5.03 -7.22
CA THR A 42 -9.49 5.27 -6.13
C THR A 42 -8.33 6.11 -6.64
N ASP A 43 -8.05 7.21 -5.95
CA ASP A 43 -6.91 8.06 -6.28
C ASP A 43 -6.56 8.88 -5.04
N PHE A 44 -5.62 8.38 -4.25
CA PHE A 44 -5.13 9.13 -3.09
C PHE A 44 -3.71 8.70 -2.74
N THR A 45 -3.01 9.58 -2.03
CA THR A 45 -1.66 9.32 -1.56
C THR A 45 -1.62 9.36 -0.05
N GLU A 46 -0.71 8.59 0.52
CA GLU A 46 -0.44 8.66 1.95
C GLU A 46 0.98 8.20 2.26
N THR A 47 1.48 8.61 3.42
CA THR A 47 2.76 8.13 3.92
C THR A 47 2.51 6.98 4.88
N ILE A 48 3.26 5.90 4.74
CA ILE A 48 3.09 4.70 5.55
C ILE A 48 3.64 4.97 6.95
N GLU A 49 2.76 4.87 7.95
CA GLU A 49 3.16 5.01 9.35
C GLU A 49 3.41 3.66 9.99
N SER A 50 2.67 2.64 9.57
CA SER A 50 2.85 1.28 10.11
C SER A 50 2.39 0.26 9.08
N MET A 51 2.97 -0.92 9.15
CA MET A 51 2.53 -2.04 8.32
C MET A 51 2.85 -3.34 9.03
N GLN A 52 2.13 -4.40 8.64
CA GLN A 52 2.26 -5.73 9.23
C GLN A 52 2.40 -6.78 8.14
N VAL A 53 3.19 -7.80 8.43
CA VAL A 53 3.29 -9.01 7.62
C VAL A 53 3.10 -10.18 8.58
N ASP A 54 2.16 -11.10 8.27
CA ASP A 54 1.83 -12.24 9.13
C ASP A 54 1.51 -11.81 10.56
N HIS A 55 0.72 -10.75 10.71
CA HIS A 55 0.27 -10.20 12.00
C HIS A 55 1.40 -9.63 12.85
N GLN A 56 2.56 -9.40 12.26
CA GLN A 56 3.71 -8.82 12.97
C GLN A 56 4.06 -7.48 12.36
N ALA A 57 4.26 -6.49 13.21
CA ALA A 57 4.69 -5.17 12.77
C ALA A 57 6.09 -5.26 12.16
N VAL A 58 6.25 -4.70 10.97
CA VAL A 58 7.54 -4.68 10.28
C VAL A 58 7.82 -3.26 9.80
N LYS A 59 9.08 -2.94 9.64
CA LYS A 59 9.49 -1.64 9.10
C LYS A 59 9.77 -1.71 7.60
N LYS A 60 9.95 -2.89 7.06
CA LYS A 60 10.29 -3.11 5.67
C LYS A 60 9.67 -4.41 5.18
N ALA A 61 9.19 -4.39 3.94
CA ALA A 61 8.66 -5.57 3.28
C ALA A 61 9.19 -5.63 1.86
N LYS A 62 9.12 -6.80 1.24
CA LYS A 62 9.74 -7.04 -0.06
C LYS A 62 8.76 -7.74 -1.00
N LYS A 63 9.16 -7.87 -2.25
CA LYS A 63 8.39 -8.57 -3.27
C LYS A 63 7.93 -9.94 -2.78
N GLY A 64 6.65 -10.20 -2.96
CA GLY A 64 6.02 -11.44 -2.53
C GLY A 64 5.37 -11.37 -1.16
N ASP A 65 5.67 -10.34 -0.37
CA ASP A 65 5.04 -10.17 0.94
C ASP A 65 3.62 -9.64 0.78
N ASP A 66 2.74 -10.12 1.65
CA ASP A 66 1.36 -9.64 1.74
C ASP A 66 1.30 -8.75 2.97
N VAL A 67 1.30 -7.44 2.75
CA VAL A 67 1.35 -6.48 3.85
C VAL A 67 -0.02 -5.90 4.13
N VAL A 68 -0.27 -5.60 5.39
CA VAL A 68 -1.47 -4.92 5.85
C VAL A 68 -1.09 -3.50 6.26
N ILE A 69 -1.74 -2.52 5.67
CA ILE A 69 -1.43 -1.10 5.85
C ILE A 69 -2.70 -0.36 6.24
N HIS A 70 -2.60 0.50 7.25
CA HIS A 70 -3.68 1.45 7.54
C HIS A 70 -3.80 2.46 6.40
N VAL A 71 -5.02 2.72 5.97
CA VAL A 71 -5.29 3.67 4.88
C VAL A 71 -6.22 4.76 5.36
N ILE A 72 -5.99 5.98 4.88
CA ILE A 72 -6.80 7.14 5.26
C ILE A 72 -8.09 7.25 4.45
N ASN A 73 -8.14 6.59 3.31
CA ASN A 73 -9.31 6.56 2.44
C ASN A 73 -9.58 5.12 2.02
N ARG A 74 -10.77 4.91 1.49
CA ARG A 74 -11.16 3.58 1.05
C ARG A 74 -10.35 3.16 -0.19
N ALA A 75 -9.73 1.98 -0.12
CA ALA A 75 -9.12 1.33 -1.27
C ALA A 75 -10.04 0.19 -1.73
N ARG A 76 -9.87 -0.25 -2.96
CA ARG A 76 -10.65 -1.35 -3.52
C ARG A 76 -9.74 -2.46 -3.99
N ILE A 77 -10.26 -3.68 -3.98
CA ILE A 77 -9.51 -4.84 -4.50
C ILE A 77 -9.15 -4.57 -5.96
N ASN A 78 -7.93 -4.92 -6.34
CA ASN A 78 -7.30 -4.71 -7.64
C ASN A 78 -6.79 -3.28 -7.88
N ASP A 79 -6.93 -2.38 -6.91
CA ASP A 79 -6.29 -1.07 -7.03
C ASP A 79 -4.78 -1.26 -7.03
N LYS A 80 -4.09 -0.40 -7.77
CA LYS A 80 -2.63 -0.45 -7.87
C LYS A 80 -2.03 0.47 -6.83
N VAL A 81 -0.87 0.06 -6.32
CA VAL A 81 -0.12 0.84 -5.33
C VAL A 81 1.22 1.22 -5.93
N TYR A 82 1.47 2.51 -6.00
CA TYR A 82 2.71 3.05 -6.54
C TYR A 82 3.51 3.70 -5.42
N LYS A 83 4.82 3.57 -5.49
CA LYS A 83 5.73 4.28 -4.59
C LYS A 83 6.17 5.56 -5.25
N ILE A 84 6.04 6.67 -4.52
CA ILE A 84 6.45 7.99 -4.98
C ILE A 84 7.85 8.27 -4.44
N GLY A 85 8.73 8.67 -5.34
CA GLY A 85 10.06 9.01 -4.88
C GLY A 85 11.16 8.92 -5.91
#